data_80a8d0b448a82fc2a3fb40d34aca27d9
#
_entry.id   80a8d0b448a82fc2a3fb40d34aca27d9
#
_cell.length_a   1.000
_cell.length_b   1.000
_cell.length_c   1.000
_cell.angle_alpha   90.00
_cell.angle_beta   90.00
_cell.angle_gamma   90.00
#
_symmetry.space_group_name_H-M   'P 1'
#
loop_
_entity.id
_entity.type
_entity.pdbx_description
1 polymer ?
#
loop_
_entity_poly.entity_id
_entity_poly.type
_entity_poly.pdbx_seq_one_letter_code
_entity_poly.pdbx_strand_id
1 'polypeptide(L)'
;MFLRVQSAVPNRRGGFPGIFAMANGLLRAGMLSEADAEWVRRENARGELAYTDPSTVVPECYDPTTNPGARSWFKDDAHGLLAMARTYCALLDRYDVAWVELRTAHRGRIVYEDEVQLVAVPSPTRSTGRCRGWTQGVHALLTTSAASTAETARRH
;
A
#
# COMPACT_ATOMS: atom_id res chain seq x y z
N MET A 1 -10.25 14.11 1.68
CA MET A 1 -9.83 13.07 0.75
C MET A 1 -9.12 11.96 1.54
N PHE A 2 -9.22 10.69 1.10
CA PHE A 2 -8.54 9.58 1.76
C PHE A 2 -7.61 8.91 0.77
N LEU A 3 -6.44 8.47 1.25
CA LEU A 3 -5.41 7.82 0.47
C LEU A 3 -5.16 6.41 0.99
N ARG A 4 -4.84 5.51 0.08
CA ARG A 4 -4.35 4.17 0.41
C ARG A 4 -3.25 3.79 -0.56
N VAL A 5 -2.13 3.34 -0.04
CA VAL A 5 -1.08 2.71 -0.84
C VAL A 5 -1.18 1.21 -0.65
N GLN A 6 -1.26 0.49 -1.74
CA GLN A 6 -1.42 -0.97 -1.74
C GLN A 6 -0.67 -1.62 -2.90
N SER A 7 -0.58 -2.94 -2.86
CA SER A 7 -0.02 -3.73 -3.97
C SER A 7 -0.78 -3.45 -5.28
N ALA A 8 -0.04 -3.34 -6.38
CA ALA A 8 -0.61 -3.26 -7.73
C ALA A 8 -1.22 -4.58 -8.20
N VAL A 9 -0.83 -5.70 -7.58
CA VAL A 9 -1.32 -7.05 -7.91
C VAL A 9 -1.97 -7.70 -6.70
N PRO A 10 -3.02 -8.51 -6.88
CA PRO A 10 -3.65 -9.22 -5.78
C PRO A 10 -2.72 -10.31 -5.25
N ASN A 11 -2.84 -10.60 -3.95
CA ASN A 11 -2.22 -11.77 -3.34
C ASN A 11 -3.00 -13.06 -3.70
N ARG A 12 -2.51 -14.23 -3.23
CA ARG A 12 -3.15 -15.54 -3.50
C ARG A 12 -4.60 -15.65 -3.03
N ARG A 13 -5.05 -14.78 -2.11
CA ARG A 13 -6.43 -14.73 -1.60
C ARG A 13 -7.27 -13.66 -2.31
N GLY A 14 -6.76 -13.04 -3.39
CA GLY A 14 -7.43 -11.98 -4.14
C GLY A 14 -7.42 -10.61 -3.45
N GLY A 15 -6.77 -10.47 -2.30
CA GLY A 15 -6.66 -9.22 -1.56
C GLY A 15 -5.47 -8.38 -2.03
N PHE A 16 -5.56 -7.06 -1.82
CA PHE A 16 -4.48 -6.12 -2.13
C PHE A 16 -3.86 -5.63 -0.80
N PRO A 17 -2.71 -6.19 -0.36
CA PRO A 17 -2.07 -5.78 0.87
C PRO A 17 -1.67 -4.30 0.83
N GLY A 18 -1.83 -3.61 1.96
CA GLY A 18 -1.39 -2.23 2.13
C GLY A 18 0.12 -2.12 2.25
N ILE A 19 0.62 -0.87 2.21
CA ILE A 19 2.05 -0.54 2.14
C ILE A 19 2.88 -1.21 3.24
N PHE A 20 2.45 -1.13 4.50
CA PHE A 20 3.19 -1.72 5.63
C PHE A 20 3.15 -3.26 5.59
N ALA A 21 2.02 -3.85 5.17
CA ALA A 21 1.91 -5.30 5.02
C ALA A 21 2.83 -5.84 3.91
N MET A 22 3.04 -5.08 2.83
CA MET A 22 3.99 -5.45 1.77
C MET A 22 5.44 -5.46 2.28
N ALA A 23 5.88 -4.39 2.95
CA ALA A 23 7.22 -4.31 3.51
C ALA A 23 7.47 -5.41 4.56
N ASN A 24 6.49 -5.64 5.45
CA ASN A 24 6.53 -6.74 6.42
C ASN A 24 6.50 -8.12 5.74
N GLY A 25 5.90 -8.23 4.57
CA GLY A 25 5.95 -9.44 3.74
C GLY A 25 7.36 -9.74 3.27
N LEU A 26 8.08 -8.75 2.73
CA LEU A 26 9.50 -8.88 2.33
C LEU A 26 10.39 -9.23 3.53
N LEU A 27 10.17 -8.58 4.68
CA LEU A 27 10.91 -8.86 5.91
C LEU A 27 10.74 -10.32 6.35
N ARG A 28 9.51 -10.80 6.43
CA ARG A 28 9.21 -12.20 6.82
C ARG A 28 9.74 -13.22 5.82
N ALA A 29 9.77 -12.88 4.54
CA ALA A 29 10.31 -13.75 3.50
C ALA A 29 11.85 -13.75 3.43
N GLY A 30 12.53 -12.94 4.25
CA GLY A 30 13.99 -12.83 4.22
C GLY A 30 14.53 -12.24 2.91
N MET A 31 13.73 -11.43 2.22
CA MET A 31 14.10 -10.86 0.92
C MET A 31 14.84 -9.52 1.04
N LEU A 32 14.83 -8.91 2.21
CA LEU A 32 15.51 -7.65 2.45
C LEU A 32 17.00 -7.86 2.79
N SER A 33 17.83 -6.88 2.44
CA SER A 33 19.17 -6.79 3.00
C SER A 33 19.10 -6.67 4.53
N GLU A 34 20.18 -6.99 5.23
CA GLU A 34 20.21 -6.86 6.70
C GLU A 34 19.93 -5.43 7.15
N ALA A 35 20.51 -4.44 6.46
CA ALA A 35 20.30 -3.01 6.75
C ALA A 35 18.83 -2.59 6.52
N ASP A 36 18.21 -3.04 5.43
CA ASP A 36 16.79 -2.73 5.15
C ASP A 36 15.85 -3.47 6.10
N ALA A 37 16.18 -4.70 6.48
CA ALA A 37 15.42 -5.45 7.47
C ALA A 37 15.44 -4.77 8.85
N GLU A 38 16.60 -4.28 9.27
CA GLU A 38 16.73 -3.50 10.50
C GLU A 38 15.98 -2.17 10.41
N TRP A 39 16.07 -1.48 9.27
CA TRP A 39 15.32 -0.26 9.02
C TRP A 39 13.82 -0.49 9.15
N VAL A 40 13.26 -1.55 8.53
CA VAL A 40 11.81 -1.87 8.63
C VAL A 40 11.41 -2.13 10.08
N ARG A 41 12.20 -2.89 10.85
CA ARG A 41 11.87 -3.15 12.26
C ARG A 41 11.84 -1.86 13.09
N ARG A 42 12.81 -0.98 12.88
CA ARG A 42 12.89 0.30 13.58
C ARG A 42 11.74 1.23 13.19
N GLU A 43 11.41 1.33 11.91
CA GLU A 43 10.29 2.16 11.46
C GLU A 43 8.93 1.61 11.90
N ASN A 44 8.75 0.28 11.95
CA ASN A 44 7.56 -0.32 12.53
C ASN A 44 7.41 0.05 14.01
N ALA A 45 8.46 -0.11 14.80
CA ALA A 45 8.44 0.27 16.22
C ALA A 45 8.13 1.76 16.42
N ARG A 46 8.68 2.63 15.57
CA ARG A 46 8.37 4.06 15.58
C ARG A 46 6.91 4.33 15.23
N GLY A 47 6.37 3.61 14.25
CA GLY A 47 4.97 3.70 13.85
C GLY A 47 4.02 3.26 14.95
N GLU A 48 4.31 2.14 15.63
CA GLU A 48 3.53 1.63 16.76
C GLU A 48 3.48 2.60 17.94
N LEU A 49 4.55 3.37 18.16
CA LEU A 49 4.58 4.41 19.21
C LEU A 49 3.82 5.69 18.79
N ALA A 50 3.81 6.02 17.50
CA ALA A 50 3.25 7.28 17.01
C ALA A 50 1.77 7.17 16.61
N TYR A 51 1.30 5.99 16.22
CA TYR A 51 -0.03 5.78 15.65
C TYR A 51 -0.71 4.56 16.25
N THR A 52 -2.00 4.71 16.53
CA THR A 52 -2.80 3.61 17.07
C THR A 52 -3.05 2.54 16.01
N ASP A 53 -2.80 1.27 16.32
CA ASP A 53 -3.26 0.17 15.49
C ASP A 53 -4.79 0.01 15.68
N PRO A 54 -5.59 0.16 14.60
CA PRO A 54 -7.05 0.00 14.70
C PRO A 54 -7.50 -1.31 15.33
N SER A 55 -6.78 -2.40 15.13
CA SER A 55 -7.12 -3.73 15.68
C SER A 55 -6.96 -3.81 17.20
N THR A 56 -6.20 -2.92 17.82
CA THR A 56 -6.10 -2.84 19.29
C THR A 56 -7.30 -2.16 19.94
N VAL A 57 -8.04 -1.36 19.18
CA VAL A 57 -9.25 -0.64 19.65
C VAL A 57 -10.52 -1.38 19.23
N VAL A 58 -10.55 -1.87 17.99
CA VAL A 58 -11.65 -2.67 17.43
C VAL A 58 -11.05 -3.99 16.91
N PRO A 59 -10.95 -5.03 17.75
CA PRO A 59 -10.27 -6.28 17.41
C PRO A 59 -10.72 -6.92 16.11
N GLU A 60 -12.02 -6.83 15.79
CA GLU A 60 -12.61 -7.39 14.57
C GLU A 60 -12.66 -6.42 13.38
N CYS A 61 -11.95 -5.27 13.44
CA CYS A 61 -12.03 -4.25 12.38
C CYS A 61 -11.64 -4.79 10.98
N TYR A 62 -10.79 -5.81 10.91
CA TYR A 62 -10.39 -6.48 9.68
C TYR A 62 -10.92 -7.91 9.53
N ASP A 63 -11.80 -8.36 10.42
CA ASP A 63 -12.41 -9.68 10.32
C ASP A 63 -13.28 -9.78 9.05
N PRO A 64 -13.01 -10.75 8.15
CA PRO A 64 -13.70 -10.84 6.88
C PRO A 64 -15.18 -11.26 7.01
N THR A 65 -15.57 -11.85 8.15
CA THR A 65 -16.95 -12.24 8.42
C THR A 65 -17.76 -11.05 8.90
N THR A 66 -17.22 -10.27 9.83
CA THR A 66 -17.90 -9.11 10.43
C THR A 66 -17.78 -7.87 9.56
N ASN A 67 -16.60 -7.68 8.96
CA ASN A 67 -16.23 -6.51 8.17
C ASN A 67 -15.63 -6.91 6.80
N PRO A 68 -16.42 -7.53 5.90
CA PRO A 68 -15.92 -8.05 4.64
C PRO A 68 -15.31 -6.95 3.76
N GLY A 69 -14.06 -7.14 3.37
CA GLY A 69 -13.32 -6.20 2.55
C GLY A 69 -12.87 -4.92 3.25
N ALA A 70 -12.93 -4.86 4.58
CA ALA A 70 -12.43 -3.73 5.35
C ALA A 70 -10.98 -3.37 5.00
N ARG A 71 -10.72 -2.07 4.86
CA ARG A 71 -9.40 -1.54 4.47
C ARG A 71 -9.12 -0.26 5.25
N SER A 72 -7.83 -0.10 5.63
CA SER A 72 -7.35 1.17 6.18
C SER A 72 -7.09 2.19 5.07
N TRP A 73 -7.39 3.44 5.39
CA TRP A 73 -7.16 4.61 4.57
C TRP A 73 -6.51 5.69 5.42
N PHE A 74 -5.58 6.43 4.86
CA PHE A 74 -4.96 7.58 5.48
C PHE A 74 -5.77 8.84 5.16
N LYS A 75 -5.89 9.76 6.11
CA LYS A 75 -6.40 11.09 5.84
C LYS A 75 -5.37 11.91 5.08
N ASP A 76 -5.79 12.75 4.16
CA ASP A 76 -4.87 13.55 3.32
C ASP A 76 -4.11 14.64 4.08
N ASP A 77 -4.58 15.01 5.25
CA ASP A 77 -3.92 15.92 6.20
C ASP A 77 -3.04 15.20 7.23
N ALA A 78 -3.00 13.88 7.23
CA ALA A 78 -2.12 13.07 8.08
C ALA A 78 -0.65 13.11 7.62
N HIS A 79 -0.04 14.30 7.58
CA HIS A 79 1.27 14.53 6.95
C HIS A 79 2.38 13.62 7.48
N GLY A 80 2.42 13.36 8.79
CA GLY A 80 3.43 12.49 9.41
C GLY A 80 3.31 11.04 8.95
N LEU A 81 2.09 10.49 8.96
CA LEU A 81 1.82 9.11 8.53
C LEU A 81 2.04 8.95 7.02
N LEU A 82 1.65 9.95 6.22
CA LEU A 82 1.89 9.95 4.78
C LEU A 82 3.40 10.06 4.46
N ALA A 83 4.16 10.85 5.20
CA ALA A 83 5.61 10.92 5.05
C ALA A 83 6.26 9.56 5.37
N MET A 84 5.84 8.90 6.45
CA MET A 84 6.26 7.53 6.78
C MET A 84 5.91 6.56 5.64
N ALA A 85 4.69 6.55 5.14
CA ALA A 85 4.28 5.67 4.04
C ALA A 85 5.16 5.85 2.80
N ARG A 86 5.55 7.08 2.45
CA ARG A 86 6.45 7.36 1.32
C ARG A 86 7.83 6.74 1.47
N THR A 87 8.37 6.65 2.70
CA THR A 87 9.66 5.97 2.93
C THR A 87 9.56 4.48 2.68
N TYR A 88 8.41 3.86 2.99
CA TYR A 88 8.14 2.47 2.64
C TYR A 88 7.92 2.28 1.13
N CYS A 89 7.30 3.24 0.42
CA CYS A 89 7.24 3.21 -1.05
C CYS A 89 8.65 3.16 -1.64
N ALA A 90 9.55 4.02 -1.18
CA ALA A 90 10.95 4.04 -1.62
C ALA A 90 11.68 2.71 -1.34
N LEU A 91 11.37 2.04 -0.22
CA LEU A 91 11.85 0.68 0.04
C LEU A 91 11.32 -0.29 -1.01
N LEU A 92 10.01 -0.32 -1.26
CA LEU A 92 9.40 -1.24 -2.23
C LEU A 92 9.96 -1.02 -3.65
N ASP A 93 10.20 0.22 -4.04
CA ASP A 93 10.82 0.57 -5.33
C ASP A 93 12.22 -0.05 -5.48
N ARG A 94 13.03 -0.07 -4.41
CA ARG A 94 14.35 -0.72 -4.41
C ARG A 94 14.29 -2.25 -4.60
N TYR A 95 13.16 -2.86 -4.27
CA TYR A 95 12.94 -4.31 -4.39
C TYR A 95 12.00 -4.67 -5.53
N ASP A 96 11.75 -3.74 -6.46
CA ASP A 96 10.88 -3.93 -7.64
C ASP A 96 9.47 -4.43 -7.30
N VAL A 97 8.95 -4.03 -6.13
CA VAL A 97 7.60 -4.38 -5.69
C VAL A 97 6.60 -3.33 -6.16
N ALA A 98 5.74 -3.70 -7.11
CA ALA A 98 4.77 -2.80 -7.70
C ALA A 98 3.65 -2.41 -6.70
N TRP A 99 3.41 -1.12 -6.58
CA TRP A 99 2.36 -0.54 -5.73
C TRP A 99 1.56 0.54 -6.48
N VAL A 100 0.36 0.84 -5.97
CA VAL A 100 -0.51 1.90 -6.48
C VAL A 100 -1.03 2.75 -5.32
N GLU A 101 -1.20 4.04 -5.57
CA GLU A 101 -1.90 4.95 -4.69
C GLU A 101 -3.36 5.07 -5.14
N LEU A 102 -4.28 4.83 -4.25
CA LEU A 102 -5.70 5.03 -4.44
C LEU A 102 -6.14 6.28 -3.66
N ARG A 103 -7.06 7.03 -4.26
CA ARG A 103 -7.68 8.19 -3.62
C ARG A 103 -9.20 8.08 -3.69
N THR A 104 -9.88 8.42 -2.61
CA THR A 104 -11.34 8.44 -2.57
C THR A 104 -11.87 9.52 -1.66
N ALA A 105 -13.01 10.10 -2.03
CA ALA A 105 -13.83 10.92 -1.14
C ALA A 105 -14.90 10.08 -0.41
N HIS A 106 -15.18 8.86 -0.90
CA HIS A 106 -16.22 7.98 -0.37
C HIS A 106 -15.61 6.97 0.60
N ARG A 107 -16.11 6.96 1.83
CA ARG A 107 -15.55 6.17 2.92
C ARG A 107 -16.12 4.75 2.98
N GLY A 108 -17.33 4.53 2.52
CA GLY A 108 -18.07 3.31 2.84
C GLY A 108 -18.57 3.31 4.29
N ARG A 109 -18.79 2.13 4.88
CA ARG A 109 -19.16 2.01 6.31
C ARG A 109 -17.90 2.05 7.16
N ILE A 110 -17.78 3.10 7.98
CA ILE A 110 -16.63 3.29 8.87
C ILE A 110 -16.74 2.28 10.03
N VAL A 111 -15.64 1.57 10.28
CA VAL A 111 -15.48 0.61 11.38
C VAL A 111 -14.62 1.22 12.50
N TYR A 112 -13.61 1.99 12.11
CA TYR A 112 -12.71 2.71 13.01
C TYR A 112 -12.30 4.03 12.37
N GLU A 113 -12.12 5.07 13.16
CA GLU A 113 -11.58 6.36 12.70
C GLU A 113 -10.83 7.05 13.86
N ASP A 114 -9.66 7.61 13.55
CA ASP A 114 -8.89 8.50 14.42
C ASP A 114 -8.47 9.77 13.65
N GLU A 115 -7.52 10.51 14.20
CA GLU A 115 -7.06 11.78 13.60
C GLU A 115 -6.33 11.59 12.26
N VAL A 116 -5.70 10.43 12.02
CA VAL A 116 -4.80 10.21 10.88
C VAL A 116 -5.30 9.17 9.88
N GLN A 117 -6.18 8.26 10.31
CA GLN A 117 -6.61 7.13 9.50
C GLN A 117 -8.05 6.70 9.80
N LEU A 118 -8.60 5.91 8.92
CA LEU A 118 -9.85 5.19 9.15
C LEU A 118 -9.79 3.76 8.56
N VAL A 119 -10.60 2.88 9.11
CA VAL A 119 -10.90 1.57 8.53
C VAL A 119 -12.35 1.58 8.07
N ALA A 120 -12.57 1.21 6.82
CA ALA A 120 -13.91 1.19 6.25
C ALA A 120 -14.15 -0.06 5.40
N VAL A 121 -15.39 -0.55 5.47
CA VAL A 121 -15.93 -1.57 4.57
C VAL A 121 -16.47 -0.86 3.34
N PRO A 122 -16.07 -1.28 2.12
CA PRO A 122 -16.62 -0.71 0.90
C PRO A 122 -18.14 -0.82 0.88
N SER A 123 -18.84 0.26 0.50
CA SER A 123 -20.28 0.15 0.25
C SER A 123 -20.51 -0.81 -0.92
N PRO A 124 -21.48 -1.73 -0.84
CA PRO A 124 -21.87 -2.50 -1.99
C PRO A 124 -22.31 -1.52 -3.07
N THR A 125 -21.57 -1.45 -4.17
CA THR A 125 -21.98 -0.68 -5.35
C THR A 125 -23.31 -1.25 -5.80
N ARG A 126 -24.40 -0.49 -5.65
CA ARG A 126 -25.61 -0.78 -6.42
C ARG A 126 -25.18 -0.72 -7.88
N SER A 127 -25.23 -1.86 -8.56
CA SER A 127 -25.01 -1.97 -9.99
C SER A 127 -26.14 -1.26 -10.73
N THR A 128 -26.03 0.06 -10.82
CA THR A 128 -26.81 0.88 -11.73
C THR A 128 -25.86 1.87 -12.37
N GLY A 129 -25.33 1.47 -13.52
CA GLY A 129 -24.81 2.33 -14.56
C GLY A 129 -23.65 3.26 -14.21
N ARG A 130 -22.49 2.97 -14.81
CA ARG A 130 -21.29 3.81 -14.95
C ARG A 130 -20.49 4.07 -13.68
N CYS A 131 -19.42 3.33 -13.54
CA CYS A 131 -18.26 3.70 -12.71
C CYS A 131 -17.71 5.06 -13.18
N ARG A 132 -18.10 6.14 -12.51
CA ARG A 132 -17.38 7.41 -12.57
C ARG A 132 -16.69 7.57 -11.21
N GLY A 133 -15.37 7.55 -11.22
CA GLY A 133 -14.62 8.13 -10.15
C GLY A 133 -13.54 7.31 -9.43
N TRP A 134 -12.93 6.34 -10.07
CA TRP A 134 -11.66 5.80 -9.62
C TRP A 134 -10.57 6.32 -10.54
N THR A 135 -9.94 7.43 -10.18
CA THR A 135 -8.70 7.84 -10.83
C THR A 135 -7.57 6.99 -10.24
N GLN A 136 -7.20 5.95 -10.98
CA GLN A 136 -5.95 5.23 -10.75
C GLN A 136 -4.83 6.13 -11.25
N GLY A 137 -4.10 6.75 -10.33
CA GLY A 137 -2.80 7.30 -10.64
C GLY A 137 -1.81 6.13 -10.72
N VAL A 138 -1.64 5.58 -11.91
CA VAL A 138 -0.60 4.58 -12.15
C VAL A 138 0.71 5.32 -12.32
N HIS A 139 1.56 5.38 -11.31
CA HIS A 139 2.97 5.70 -11.49
C HIS A 139 3.65 4.42 -12.02
N ALA A 140 3.44 4.12 -13.29
CA ALA A 140 4.28 3.20 -14.01
C ALA A 140 5.51 3.99 -14.49
N LEU A 141 6.60 3.90 -13.78
CA LEU A 141 7.91 4.25 -14.34
C LEU A 141 8.23 3.19 -15.40
N LEU A 142 7.96 3.52 -16.64
CA LEU A 142 8.52 2.82 -17.77
C LEU A 142 10.04 3.05 -17.76
N THR A 143 10.79 2.16 -17.13
CA THR A 143 12.21 2.05 -17.38
C THR A 143 12.36 1.47 -18.78
N THR A 144 12.58 2.36 -19.75
CA THR A 144 13.02 1.97 -21.09
C THR A 144 14.44 1.41 -20.94
N SER A 145 14.56 0.10 -20.90
CA SER A 145 15.84 -0.59 -21.07
C SER A 145 16.30 -0.33 -22.51
N ALA A 146 17.24 0.61 -22.68
CA ALA A 146 17.99 0.74 -23.91
C ALA A 146 18.94 -0.46 -24.00
N ALA A 147 18.52 -1.50 -24.71
CA ALA A 147 19.41 -2.53 -25.18
C ALA A 147 20.39 -1.91 -26.18
N SER A 148 21.63 -1.66 -25.73
CA SER A 148 22.76 -1.34 -26.60
C SER A 148 23.17 -2.60 -27.35
N THR A 149 22.77 -2.65 -28.60
CA THR A 149 23.26 -3.63 -29.57
C THR A 149 24.72 -3.31 -29.91
N ALA A 150 25.65 -4.06 -29.34
CA ALA A 150 27.02 -4.09 -29.83
C ALA A 150 27.06 -4.94 -31.11
N GLU A 151 27.01 -4.27 -32.22
CA GLU A 151 27.27 -4.85 -33.56
C GLU A 151 28.74 -5.20 -33.69
N THR A 152 28.98 -6.47 -33.88
CA THR A 152 30.27 -7.07 -34.24
C THR A 152 30.75 -6.56 -35.60
N ALA A 153 31.88 -5.90 -35.66
CA ALA A 153 32.64 -5.74 -36.89
C ALA A 153 33.76 -6.78 -36.95
N ARG A 154 33.58 -7.84 -37.72
CA ARG A 154 34.64 -8.66 -38.29
C ARG A 154 35.25 -7.92 -39.46
N ARG A 155 36.56 -7.98 -39.56
CA ARG A 155 37.47 -8.15 -40.73
C ARG A 155 38.77 -7.37 -40.54
N HIS A 156 39.84 -7.91 -40.44
CA HIS A 156 40.95 -8.49 -41.18
C HIS A 156 42.07 -8.84 -40.23
#